data_d137abc6de75a7acde9cbba5af00aa89
#
_entry.id   d137abc6de75a7acde9cbba5af00aa89
#
_cell.length_a   1.000
_cell.length_b   1.000
_cell.length_c   1.000
_cell.angle_alpha   90.00
_cell.angle_beta   90.00
_cell.angle_gamma   90.00
#
_symmetry.space_group_name_H-M   'P 1'
#
loop_
_entity.id
_entity.type
_entity.pdbx_description
1 polymer ?
#
loop_
_entity_poly.entity_id
_entity_poly.type
_entity_poly.pdbx_seq_one_letter_code
_entity_poly.pdbx_strand_id
1 'polypeptide(L)'
;MIFRRLLAAFVSAALLGLGITELPSLLPAAAESDLGSPAATGVPATTRELITVPGAPEPHTPHSLNRALAFRYARPGAPAPSVVLVLTPGMDSGANTLDPLAQALVAVYGTGLEVWVMAPRGALLEDRRGIEAALSHQNPDLALAYYYGHMAIDGRTFHRLTTMEVPFAAYWGLDVHLRDIHAIIGQAHARYPEALVVLGGHSVGGILAALYAGYDFGRIPGSDLPPSPGAPEEVGARDLAGLLLLDGVPVKLGLGITPDRYLHGFWFPLLGRIPGVESLTAMNPRARAWPFMTVDRFGQALESILLDVISVYAYLRPQAASHFPFYPRRGLAITNEALAAAMLSDQMEPDLLIRASIAAPLGIFQHVPDPAGINPGGLLDLESGQPAPGEQLIRLPSDEDLPARGKLRDLLAAILRPGADFTQWYFPWRLPLDIGLIADELDTSDPFSGQYMSLTHMRETALPVFIIGAGRGFIRSPQATEFYLSHIATSPSKVAVRILDGYAHLDIGLAAPNPAVPLILDWLRALIRQGE
;
A
#
# COMPACT_ATOMS: atom_id res chain seq x y z
N MET A 1 -15.58 2.18 -9.48
CA MET A 1 -15.52 0.87 -10.15
C MET A 1 -15.80 0.97 -11.65
N ILE A 2 -16.92 1.55 -12.10
CA ILE A 2 -17.20 1.81 -13.52
C ILE A 2 -16.17 2.78 -14.11
N PHE A 3 -15.77 3.79 -13.37
CA PHE A 3 -14.76 4.79 -13.75
C PHE A 3 -13.38 4.16 -13.99
N ARG A 4 -12.88 3.28 -13.09
CA ARG A 4 -11.63 2.54 -13.29
C ARG A 4 -11.67 1.63 -14.53
N ARG A 5 -12.79 0.94 -14.78
CA ARG A 5 -12.97 0.13 -15.99
C ARG A 5 -12.93 0.96 -17.27
N LEU A 6 -13.53 2.16 -17.25
CA LEU A 6 -13.53 3.08 -18.37
C LEU A 6 -12.15 3.72 -18.58
N LEU A 7 -11.45 4.07 -17.51
CA LEU A 7 -10.10 4.64 -17.58
C LEU A 7 -9.09 3.61 -18.13
N ALA A 8 -9.06 2.39 -17.60
CA ALA A 8 -8.18 1.33 -18.09
C ALA A 8 -8.47 0.96 -19.56
N ALA A 9 -9.75 0.84 -19.94
CA ALA A 9 -10.15 0.59 -21.33
C ALA A 9 -9.82 1.76 -22.26
N PHE A 10 -9.98 3.00 -21.79
CA PHE A 10 -9.72 4.22 -22.56
C PHE A 10 -8.20 4.46 -22.73
N VAL A 11 -7.41 4.27 -21.67
CA VAL A 11 -5.94 4.38 -21.73
C VAL A 11 -5.36 3.30 -22.65
N SER A 12 -5.85 2.05 -22.58
CA SER A 12 -5.44 1.00 -23.52
C SER A 12 -5.80 1.35 -24.96
N ALA A 13 -7.00 1.91 -25.21
CA ALA A 13 -7.42 2.33 -26.54
C ALA A 13 -6.67 3.59 -27.04
N ALA A 14 -6.38 4.55 -26.17
CA ALA A 14 -5.65 5.76 -26.51
C ALA A 14 -4.16 5.47 -26.80
N LEU A 15 -3.55 4.55 -26.04
CA LEU A 15 -2.16 4.13 -26.26
C LEU A 15 -1.99 3.28 -27.53
N LEU A 16 -3.00 2.49 -27.88
CA LEU A 16 -3.04 1.75 -29.15
C LEU A 16 -3.30 2.65 -30.37
N GLY A 17 -3.93 3.81 -30.15
CA GLY A 17 -4.18 4.83 -31.19
C GLY A 17 -3.02 5.82 -31.41
N LEU A 18 -2.11 5.95 -30.46
CA LEU A 18 -0.87 6.71 -30.63
C LEU A 18 0.16 5.82 -31.36
N GLY A 19 0.13 5.86 -32.68
CA GLY A 19 1.13 5.23 -33.53
C GLY A 19 2.52 5.82 -33.30
N ILE A 20 3.18 5.47 -32.19
CA ILE A 20 4.56 5.84 -31.91
C ILE A 20 5.45 4.89 -32.71
N THR A 21 5.71 5.23 -33.97
CA THR A 21 6.51 4.42 -34.86
C THR A 21 7.97 4.85 -34.95
N GLU A 22 8.38 6.01 -34.41
CA GLU A 22 9.81 6.39 -34.39
C GLU A 22 10.13 7.33 -33.23
N LEU A 23 10.92 6.86 -32.27
CA LEU A 23 11.65 7.69 -31.31
C LEU A 23 13.11 7.82 -31.76
N PRO A 24 13.66 9.03 -31.83
CA PRO A 24 15.05 9.21 -32.23
C PRO A 24 16.00 8.64 -31.15
N SER A 25 17.01 7.90 -31.59
CA SER A 25 18.08 7.35 -30.77
C SER A 25 19.03 8.48 -30.32
N LEU A 26 18.77 9.03 -29.13
CA LEU A 26 19.68 9.94 -28.46
C LEU A 26 19.88 9.49 -27.02
N LEU A 27 20.88 8.64 -26.80
CA LEU A 27 21.43 8.37 -25.48
C LEU A 27 22.70 9.22 -25.29
N PRO A 28 22.71 10.22 -24.42
CA PRO A 28 23.94 10.73 -23.86
C PRO A 28 24.46 9.83 -22.75
N ALA A 29 25.77 9.72 -22.63
CA ALA A 29 26.45 8.87 -21.65
C ALA A 29 26.06 9.22 -20.21
N ALA A 30 25.96 8.17 -19.40
CA ALA A 30 25.59 8.23 -17.99
C ALA A 30 26.52 9.15 -17.18
N ALA A 31 25.95 10.12 -16.51
CA ALA A 31 26.55 10.73 -15.33
C ALA A 31 25.80 10.17 -14.10
N GLU A 32 26.55 9.55 -13.19
CA GLU A 32 26.03 9.23 -11.86
C GLU A 32 25.59 10.53 -11.19
N SER A 33 24.30 10.78 -11.16
CA SER A 33 23.72 11.87 -10.39
C SER A 33 23.15 11.30 -9.10
N ASP A 34 23.84 11.59 -8.01
CA ASP A 34 23.32 11.56 -6.66
C ASP A 34 21.95 12.26 -6.65
N LEU A 35 20.88 11.50 -6.48
CA LEU A 35 19.54 12.05 -6.29
C LEU A 35 19.58 12.79 -4.95
N GLY A 36 19.94 14.07 -5.02
CA GLY A 36 20.08 14.94 -3.87
C GLY A 36 18.91 14.76 -2.92
N SER A 37 19.20 14.32 -1.70
CA SER A 37 18.27 14.44 -0.57
C SER A 37 17.59 15.80 -0.63
N PRO A 38 16.27 15.88 -0.40
CA PRO A 38 15.58 17.17 -0.36
C PRO A 38 16.32 18.09 0.59
N ALA A 39 16.61 19.30 0.11
CA ALA A 39 17.41 20.30 0.80
C ALA A 39 16.97 20.43 2.24
N ALA A 40 17.93 20.34 3.14
CA ALA A 40 17.83 20.33 4.57
C ALA A 40 16.88 21.39 5.16
N THR A 41 15.65 21.01 5.39
CA THR A 41 14.90 21.48 6.55
C THR A 41 15.55 20.78 7.73
N GLY A 42 16.05 21.45 8.77
CA GLY A 42 16.88 20.94 9.85
C GLY A 42 16.43 19.67 10.60
N VAL A 43 15.77 18.75 9.93
CA VAL A 43 15.37 17.41 10.37
C VAL A 43 16.59 16.51 10.25
N PRO A 44 17.02 15.83 11.33
CA PRO A 44 18.17 14.93 11.28
C PRO A 44 17.97 13.82 10.23
N ALA A 45 19.02 13.53 9.48
CA ALA A 45 18.99 12.48 8.46
C ALA A 45 18.52 11.14 9.04
N THR A 46 17.68 10.43 8.29
CA THR A 46 17.22 9.07 8.59
C THR A 46 17.81 8.13 7.56
N THR A 47 18.43 7.03 7.99
CA THR A 47 18.85 5.96 7.08
C THR A 47 17.68 5.07 6.75
N ARG A 48 17.67 4.50 5.54
CA ARG A 48 16.72 3.48 5.09
C ARG A 48 17.50 2.29 4.54
N GLU A 49 17.30 1.12 5.11
CA GLU A 49 17.99 -0.13 4.77
C GLU A 49 16.96 -1.22 4.46
N LEU A 50 17.16 -1.98 3.38
CA LEU A 50 16.33 -3.14 3.10
C LEU A 50 16.79 -4.34 3.93
N ILE A 51 15.89 -4.88 4.74
CA ILE A 51 16.04 -6.15 5.45
C ILE A 51 15.33 -7.22 4.63
N THR A 52 16.01 -8.35 4.41
CA THR A 52 15.44 -9.52 3.76
C THR A 52 15.74 -10.74 4.61
N VAL A 53 14.70 -11.49 4.97
CA VAL A 53 14.81 -12.74 5.73
C VAL A 53 14.05 -13.87 5.01
N PRO A 54 14.31 -15.15 5.32
CA PRO A 54 13.43 -16.23 4.91
C PRO A 54 12.00 -15.93 5.40
N GLY A 55 11.05 -15.90 4.49
CA GLY A 55 9.63 -15.73 4.80
C GLY A 55 8.90 -17.06 4.96
N ALA A 56 7.57 -17.01 5.01
CA ALA A 56 6.72 -18.19 5.10
C ALA A 56 7.09 -19.23 4.03
N PRO A 57 7.38 -20.48 4.40
CA PRO A 57 7.72 -21.53 3.46
C PRO A 57 6.45 -22.07 2.78
N GLU A 58 5.97 -21.37 1.75
CA GLU A 58 4.81 -21.79 0.97
C GLU A 58 5.28 -22.76 -0.13
N PRO A 59 4.83 -24.03 -0.12
CA PRO A 59 5.38 -25.10 -0.98
C PRO A 59 5.18 -24.89 -2.48
N HIS A 60 4.11 -24.18 -2.89
CA HIS A 60 3.82 -23.91 -4.31
C HIS A 60 4.59 -22.71 -4.85
N THR A 61 5.18 -21.92 -3.96
CA THR A 61 5.91 -20.70 -4.30
C THR A 61 7.37 -21.02 -4.64
N PRO A 62 7.93 -20.46 -5.73
CA PRO A 62 9.37 -20.57 -5.99
C PRO A 62 10.18 -20.16 -4.75
N HIS A 63 11.18 -20.96 -4.38
CA HIS A 63 11.96 -20.75 -3.15
C HIS A 63 12.57 -19.35 -3.04
N SER A 64 12.94 -18.75 -4.17
CA SER A 64 13.47 -17.38 -4.23
C SER A 64 12.46 -16.29 -3.81
N LEU A 65 11.15 -16.59 -3.82
CA LEU A 65 10.07 -15.71 -3.44
C LEU A 65 9.52 -15.99 -2.03
N ASN A 66 9.98 -17.07 -1.35
CA ASN A 66 9.67 -17.32 0.06
C ASN A 66 10.53 -16.43 0.96
N ARG A 67 10.34 -15.12 0.84
CA ARG A 67 11.10 -14.10 1.57
C ARG A 67 10.14 -13.08 2.17
N ALA A 68 10.48 -12.63 3.37
CA ALA A 68 9.88 -11.46 4.01
C ALA A 68 10.85 -10.29 3.92
N LEU A 69 10.31 -9.11 3.62
CA LEU A 69 11.08 -7.89 3.41
C LEU A 69 10.54 -6.76 4.30
N ALA A 70 11.47 -5.95 4.80
CA ALA A 70 11.12 -4.71 5.48
C ALA A 70 12.17 -3.63 5.21
N PHE A 71 11.73 -2.37 5.16
CA PHE A 71 12.62 -1.22 5.15
C PHE A 71 12.81 -0.72 6.58
N ARG A 72 14.04 -0.79 7.06
CA ARG A 72 14.45 -0.32 8.37
C ARG A 72 14.80 1.16 8.31
N TYR A 73 14.14 1.95 9.12
CA TYR A 73 14.41 3.37 9.30
C TYR A 73 15.07 3.56 10.67
N ALA A 74 16.24 4.22 10.69
CA ALA A 74 17.01 4.47 11.90
C ALA A 74 17.76 5.80 11.80
N ARG A 75 18.16 6.36 12.94
CA ARG A 75 19.14 7.46 12.94
C ARG A 75 20.54 6.95 12.66
N PRO A 76 21.32 7.63 11.81
CA PRO A 76 22.72 7.28 11.59
C PRO A 76 23.50 7.27 12.91
N GLY A 77 24.23 6.19 13.19
CA GLY A 77 25.07 6.08 14.38
C GLY A 77 24.32 5.98 15.70
N ALA A 78 23.00 5.77 15.69
CA ALA A 78 22.24 5.56 16.92
C ALA A 78 22.66 4.26 17.63
N PRO A 79 22.60 4.21 18.98
CA PRO A 79 22.74 2.96 19.72
C PRO A 79 21.57 2.00 19.42
N ALA A 80 21.63 0.79 19.96
CA ALA A 80 20.53 -0.15 19.89
C ALA A 80 19.22 0.51 20.38
N PRO A 81 18.10 0.31 19.65
CA PRO A 81 16.83 0.92 20.02
C PRO A 81 16.25 0.26 21.28
N SER A 82 15.49 1.03 22.06
CA SER A 82 14.62 0.50 23.11
C SER A 82 13.27 0.00 22.57
N VAL A 83 12.89 0.49 21.37
CA VAL A 83 11.66 0.06 20.69
C VAL A 83 11.94 -0.17 19.20
N VAL A 84 11.44 -1.28 18.69
CA VAL A 84 11.28 -1.54 17.25
C VAL A 84 9.80 -1.53 16.93
N LEU A 85 9.38 -0.56 16.10
CA LEU A 85 8.01 -0.49 15.59
C LEU A 85 7.97 -1.13 14.20
N VAL A 86 7.36 -2.29 14.09
CA VAL A 86 7.11 -2.96 12.81
C VAL A 86 5.77 -2.49 12.26
N LEU A 87 5.76 -1.93 11.05
CA LEU A 87 4.55 -1.42 10.40
C LEU A 87 4.26 -2.21 9.12
N THR A 88 3.00 -2.60 8.93
CA THR A 88 2.53 -3.26 7.71
C THR A 88 1.58 -2.36 6.92
N PRO A 89 1.75 -2.23 5.59
CA PRO A 89 0.90 -1.39 4.75
C PRO A 89 -0.50 -2.01 4.53
N GLY A 90 -1.37 -1.23 3.91
CA GLY A 90 -2.75 -1.62 3.62
C GLY A 90 -2.91 -2.52 2.39
N MET A 91 -4.17 -2.79 2.03
CA MET A 91 -4.52 -3.47 0.79
C MET A 91 -4.09 -2.61 -0.40
N ASP A 92 -3.55 -3.24 -1.42
CA ASP A 92 -3.02 -2.59 -2.62
C ASP A 92 -1.92 -1.53 -2.35
N SER A 93 -1.36 -1.53 -1.14
CA SER A 93 -0.35 -0.57 -0.70
C SER A 93 1.01 -1.22 -0.55
N GLY A 94 2.04 -0.52 -0.99
CA GLY A 94 3.44 -0.88 -0.77
C GLY A 94 4.07 -0.17 0.43
N ALA A 95 5.33 -0.45 0.69
CA ALA A 95 6.04 0.11 1.83
C ALA A 95 6.14 1.65 1.77
N ASN A 96 6.17 2.23 0.59
CA ASN A 96 6.28 3.69 0.42
C ASN A 96 5.07 4.46 0.93
N THR A 97 3.90 3.83 1.16
CA THR A 97 2.74 4.49 1.78
C THR A 97 2.97 4.90 3.23
N LEU A 98 3.90 4.24 3.91
CA LEU A 98 4.25 4.50 5.31
C LEU A 98 5.64 5.16 5.48
N ASP A 99 6.37 5.38 4.38
CA ASP A 99 7.70 5.99 4.39
C ASP A 99 7.74 7.38 5.06
N PRO A 100 6.83 8.34 4.78
CA PRO A 100 6.83 9.63 5.45
C PRO A 100 6.59 9.52 6.96
N LEU A 101 5.66 8.66 7.38
CA LEU A 101 5.40 8.41 8.80
C LEU A 101 6.62 7.82 9.51
N ALA A 102 7.25 6.80 8.91
CA ALA A 102 8.41 6.13 9.48
C ALA A 102 9.59 7.11 9.65
N GLN A 103 9.87 7.92 8.64
CA GLN A 103 10.90 8.96 8.73
C GLN A 103 10.60 9.99 9.82
N ALA A 104 9.36 10.49 9.87
CA ALA A 104 8.95 11.49 10.87
C ALA A 104 9.05 10.94 12.30
N LEU A 105 8.63 9.69 12.54
CA LEU A 105 8.73 9.03 13.84
C LEU A 105 10.20 8.94 14.30
N VAL A 106 11.09 8.42 13.46
CA VAL A 106 12.52 8.30 13.78
C VAL A 106 13.17 9.66 13.97
N ALA A 107 12.85 10.63 13.12
CA ALA A 107 13.42 11.97 13.19
C ALA A 107 13.03 12.71 14.47
N VAL A 108 11.78 12.59 14.93
CA VAL A 108 11.27 13.28 16.13
C VAL A 108 11.62 12.54 17.42
N TYR A 109 11.58 11.20 17.41
CA TYR A 109 11.93 10.41 18.61
C TYR A 109 13.40 10.55 18.98
N GLY A 110 14.25 10.59 18.00
CA GLY A 110 15.70 10.63 18.19
C GLY A 110 16.34 9.25 18.25
N THR A 111 17.20 9.02 19.23
CA THR A 111 17.82 7.72 19.47
C THR A 111 16.87 6.84 20.28
N GLY A 112 16.86 5.54 20.04
CA GLY A 112 16.05 4.58 20.80
C GLY A 112 14.80 4.08 20.10
N LEU A 113 14.46 4.57 18.88
CA LEU A 113 13.40 4.05 18.05
C LEU A 113 13.94 3.66 16.68
N GLU A 114 13.59 2.47 16.24
CA GLU A 114 13.63 2.08 14.85
C GLU A 114 12.21 1.78 14.35
N VAL A 115 11.95 2.11 13.08
CA VAL A 115 10.70 1.77 12.41
C VAL A 115 11.03 0.85 11.24
N TRP A 116 10.40 -0.31 11.20
CA TRP A 116 10.57 -1.31 10.15
C TRP A 116 9.28 -1.44 9.35
N VAL A 117 9.25 -0.94 8.13
CA VAL A 117 8.06 -0.97 7.29
C VAL A 117 8.12 -2.19 6.39
N MET A 118 7.15 -3.08 6.53
CA MET A 118 7.03 -4.28 5.70
C MET A 118 6.84 -3.92 4.21
N ALA A 119 7.53 -4.63 3.33
CA ALA A 119 7.20 -4.67 1.92
C ALA A 119 6.43 -5.97 1.65
N PRO A 120 5.21 -5.91 1.13
CA PRO A 120 4.43 -7.10 0.84
C PRO A 120 5.14 -8.00 -0.18
N ARG A 121 4.89 -9.32 -0.09
CA ARG A 121 5.55 -10.32 -0.96
C ARG A 121 5.35 -10.04 -2.45
N GLY A 122 4.21 -9.43 -2.84
CA GLY A 122 3.93 -9.00 -4.21
C GLY A 122 4.98 -8.08 -4.82
N ALA A 123 5.66 -7.27 -4.00
CA ALA A 123 6.75 -6.39 -4.44
C ALA A 123 7.92 -7.16 -5.09
N LEU A 124 8.12 -8.45 -4.73
CA LEU A 124 9.13 -9.31 -5.37
C LEU A 124 8.84 -9.63 -6.85
N LEU A 125 7.61 -9.39 -7.29
CA LEU A 125 7.17 -9.62 -8.67
C LEU A 125 7.28 -8.38 -9.56
N GLU A 126 7.61 -7.22 -8.98
CA GLU A 126 7.57 -5.95 -9.69
C GLU A 126 8.86 -5.68 -10.47
N ASP A 127 8.71 -5.14 -11.66
CA ASP A 127 9.81 -4.64 -12.50
C ASP A 127 9.81 -3.11 -12.54
N ARG A 128 10.52 -2.48 -11.64
CA ARG A 128 10.58 -1.02 -11.48
C ARG A 128 11.64 -0.31 -12.33
N ARG A 129 12.34 -1.03 -13.23
CA ARG A 129 13.45 -0.48 -14.05
C ARG A 129 13.06 0.78 -14.82
N GLY A 130 11.84 0.82 -15.39
CA GLY A 130 11.39 1.99 -16.15
C GLY A 130 11.31 3.24 -15.30
N ILE A 131 10.80 3.13 -14.06
CA ILE A 131 10.71 4.23 -13.09
C ILE A 131 12.11 4.65 -12.65
N GLU A 132 12.95 3.69 -12.27
CA GLU A 132 14.32 3.95 -11.80
C GLU A 132 15.17 4.61 -12.90
N ALA A 133 15.08 4.13 -14.14
CA ALA A 133 15.75 4.74 -15.27
C ALA A 133 15.23 6.16 -15.54
N ALA A 134 13.92 6.38 -15.49
CA ALA A 134 13.35 7.72 -15.70
C ALA A 134 13.84 8.72 -14.65
N LEU A 135 13.90 8.31 -13.39
CA LEU A 135 14.39 9.15 -12.30
C LEU A 135 15.89 9.42 -12.41
N SER A 136 16.70 8.39 -12.66
CA SER A 136 18.16 8.54 -12.76
C SER A 136 18.58 9.39 -13.96
N HIS A 137 17.88 9.30 -15.09
CA HIS A 137 18.17 10.09 -16.29
C HIS A 137 17.36 11.41 -16.36
N GLN A 138 16.56 11.73 -15.35
CA GLN A 138 15.67 12.91 -15.32
C GLN A 138 14.78 13.01 -16.56
N ASN A 139 14.37 11.85 -17.09
CA ASN A 139 13.57 11.75 -18.30
C ASN A 139 12.34 10.85 -18.10
N PRO A 140 11.13 11.42 -17.89
CA PRO A 140 9.93 10.64 -17.63
C PRO A 140 9.49 9.79 -18.84
N ASP A 141 9.89 10.16 -20.06
CA ASP A 141 9.53 9.44 -21.28
C ASP A 141 10.09 8.02 -21.29
N LEU A 142 11.20 7.76 -20.54
CA LEU A 142 11.76 6.41 -20.39
C LEU A 142 10.79 5.46 -19.68
N ALA A 143 10.11 5.91 -18.64
CA ALA A 143 9.12 5.09 -17.95
C ALA A 143 7.94 4.74 -18.87
N LEU A 144 7.40 5.75 -19.58
CA LEU A 144 6.32 5.54 -20.53
C LEU A 144 6.73 4.56 -21.64
N ALA A 145 7.91 4.77 -22.24
CA ALA A 145 8.41 3.93 -23.32
C ALA A 145 8.71 2.49 -22.85
N TYR A 146 9.18 2.30 -21.63
CA TYR A 146 9.45 0.98 -21.08
C TYR A 146 8.17 0.19 -20.82
N TYR A 147 7.20 0.78 -20.09
CA TYR A 147 6.00 0.06 -19.67
C TYR A 147 4.94 -0.08 -20.77
N TYR A 148 4.88 0.88 -21.69
CA TYR A 148 3.82 0.92 -22.71
C TYR A 148 4.34 0.94 -24.15
N GLY A 149 5.61 1.31 -24.37
CA GLY A 149 6.22 1.40 -25.70
C GLY A 149 7.15 0.24 -26.06
N HIS A 150 7.20 -0.83 -25.23
CA HIS A 150 8.07 -2.01 -25.45
C HIS A 150 9.56 -1.67 -25.62
N MET A 151 10.01 -0.53 -25.11
CA MET A 151 11.45 -0.17 -25.11
C MET A 151 12.21 -1.11 -24.19
N ALA A 152 13.42 -1.50 -24.59
CA ALA A 152 14.31 -2.26 -23.72
C ALA A 152 15.18 -1.33 -22.86
N ILE A 153 15.28 -1.64 -21.55
CA ILE A 153 16.26 -1.05 -20.62
C ILE A 153 17.15 -2.18 -20.13
N ASP A 154 18.47 -2.02 -20.22
CA ASP A 154 19.46 -3.04 -19.85
C ASP A 154 19.20 -4.39 -20.54
N GLY A 155 18.78 -4.36 -21.81
CA GLY A 155 18.50 -5.54 -22.61
C GLY A 155 17.21 -6.29 -22.22
N ARG A 156 16.36 -5.73 -21.36
CA ARG A 156 15.08 -6.29 -20.95
C ARG A 156 13.93 -5.37 -21.33
N THR A 157 12.87 -5.96 -21.85
CA THR A 157 11.58 -5.29 -22.08
C THR A 157 10.63 -5.61 -20.95
N PHE A 158 9.75 -4.68 -20.62
CA PHE A 158 8.72 -4.91 -19.62
C PHE A 158 7.79 -6.03 -20.05
N HIS A 159 7.49 -6.91 -19.10
CA HIS A 159 6.48 -7.95 -19.26
C HIS A 159 5.57 -7.94 -18.04
N ARG A 160 4.30 -7.63 -18.24
CA ARG A 160 3.30 -7.70 -17.19
C ARG A 160 2.99 -9.16 -16.88
N LEU A 161 3.17 -9.57 -15.64
CA LEU A 161 2.83 -10.91 -15.20
C LEU A 161 1.31 -11.13 -15.20
N THR A 162 0.92 -12.28 -15.68
CA THR A 162 -0.47 -12.73 -15.66
C THR A 162 -0.68 -13.74 -14.52
N THR A 163 -1.93 -13.93 -14.13
CA THR A 163 -2.33 -14.97 -13.17
C THR A 163 -1.79 -16.36 -13.55
N MET A 164 -1.65 -16.64 -14.85
CA MET A 164 -1.16 -17.93 -15.33
C MET A 164 0.33 -18.14 -15.11
N GLU A 165 1.09 -17.05 -15.04
CA GLU A 165 2.54 -17.07 -14.81
C GLU A 165 2.89 -17.11 -13.33
N VAL A 166 2.01 -16.61 -12.47
CA VAL A 166 2.19 -16.57 -11.01
C VAL A 166 1.08 -17.33 -10.26
N PRO A 167 0.79 -18.60 -10.63
CA PRO A 167 -0.32 -19.37 -10.04
C PRO A 167 -0.13 -19.60 -8.55
N PHE A 168 1.09 -19.57 -8.06
CA PHE A 168 1.46 -19.72 -6.67
C PHE A 168 0.93 -18.59 -5.78
N ALA A 169 0.69 -17.39 -6.32
CA ALA A 169 0.14 -16.28 -5.55
C ALA A 169 -1.31 -16.54 -5.06
N ALA A 170 -1.99 -17.54 -5.59
CA ALA A 170 -3.26 -18.03 -5.05
C ALA A 170 -3.14 -18.63 -3.64
N TYR A 171 -1.93 -18.95 -3.21
CA TYR A 171 -1.64 -19.46 -1.87
C TYR A 171 -1.15 -18.37 -0.90
N TRP A 172 -0.95 -17.12 -1.37
CA TRP A 172 -0.51 -16.01 -0.55
C TRP A 172 -1.69 -15.37 0.20
N GLY A 173 -2.27 -16.14 1.09
CA GLY A 173 -3.37 -15.70 1.96
C GLY A 173 -2.91 -15.16 3.30
N LEU A 174 -3.83 -15.14 4.27
CA LEU A 174 -3.61 -14.60 5.61
C LEU A 174 -2.42 -15.28 6.31
N ASP A 175 -2.34 -16.62 6.27
CA ASP A 175 -1.25 -17.38 6.93
C ASP A 175 0.14 -16.93 6.43
N VAL A 176 0.30 -16.81 5.10
CA VAL A 176 1.58 -16.40 4.50
C VAL A 176 1.95 -14.98 4.94
N HIS A 177 1.00 -14.05 4.95
CA HIS A 177 1.24 -12.68 5.38
C HIS A 177 1.61 -12.59 6.86
N LEU A 178 0.90 -13.31 7.73
CA LEU A 178 1.19 -13.29 9.16
C LEU A 178 2.54 -13.96 9.48
N ARG A 179 2.90 -15.04 8.79
CA ARG A 179 4.22 -15.68 8.95
C ARG A 179 5.36 -14.84 8.39
N ASP A 180 5.14 -14.05 7.33
CA ASP A 180 6.13 -13.08 6.87
C ASP A 180 6.34 -11.97 7.90
N ILE A 181 5.26 -11.47 8.53
CA ILE A 181 5.35 -10.53 9.66
C ILE A 181 6.10 -11.17 10.82
N HIS A 182 5.78 -12.42 11.17
CA HIS A 182 6.44 -13.16 12.25
C HIS A 182 7.95 -13.33 12.00
N ALA A 183 8.36 -13.60 10.76
CA ALA A 183 9.77 -13.68 10.40
C ALA A 183 10.51 -12.34 10.61
N ILE A 184 9.88 -11.21 10.28
CA ILE A 184 10.45 -9.87 10.51
C ILE A 184 10.51 -9.53 12.01
N ILE A 185 9.47 -9.88 12.78
CA ILE A 185 9.46 -9.71 14.25
C ILE A 185 10.56 -10.56 14.89
N GLY A 186 10.70 -11.83 14.46
CA GLY A 186 11.79 -12.69 14.91
C GLY A 186 13.17 -12.12 14.60
N GLN A 187 13.34 -11.48 13.43
CA GLN A 187 14.57 -10.76 13.08
C GLN A 187 14.80 -9.54 13.99
N ALA A 188 13.75 -8.82 14.38
CA ALA A 188 13.87 -7.68 15.30
C ALA A 188 14.33 -8.15 16.69
N HIS A 189 13.74 -9.21 17.23
CA HIS A 189 14.16 -9.81 18.50
C HIS A 189 15.60 -10.37 18.44
N ALA A 190 15.96 -11.05 17.35
CA ALA A 190 17.32 -11.58 17.17
C ALA A 190 18.37 -10.46 17.11
N ARG A 191 18.02 -9.33 16.48
CA ARG A 191 18.93 -8.18 16.36
C ARG A 191 19.00 -7.34 17.64
N TYR A 192 17.89 -7.23 18.38
CA TYR A 192 17.72 -6.38 19.56
C TYR A 192 16.93 -7.11 20.65
N PRO A 193 17.55 -8.07 21.37
CA PRO A 193 16.83 -8.91 22.34
C PRO A 193 16.15 -8.14 23.48
N GLU A 194 16.67 -6.95 23.82
CA GLU A 194 16.15 -6.12 24.92
C GLU A 194 15.14 -5.06 24.44
N ALA A 195 14.93 -4.92 23.11
CA ALA A 195 14.01 -3.93 22.61
C ALA A 195 12.57 -4.42 22.71
N LEU A 196 11.66 -3.53 23.09
CA LEU A 196 10.23 -3.76 22.95
C LEU A 196 9.86 -3.80 21.46
N VAL A 197 9.20 -4.86 21.02
CA VAL A 197 8.68 -4.94 19.67
C VAL A 197 7.20 -4.59 19.68
N VAL A 198 6.83 -3.59 18.89
CA VAL A 198 5.44 -3.15 18.69
C VAL A 198 5.06 -3.45 17.25
N LEU A 199 3.94 -4.12 17.04
CA LEU A 199 3.39 -4.34 15.72
C LEU A 199 2.29 -3.31 15.43
N GLY A 200 2.37 -2.69 14.26
CA GLY A 200 1.33 -1.81 13.78
C GLY A 200 1.04 -2.00 12.32
N GLY A 201 0.05 -1.29 11.83
CA GLY A 201 -0.27 -1.29 10.41
C GLY A 201 -1.36 -0.32 10.05
N HIS A 202 -1.41 0.00 8.75
CA HIS A 202 -2.40 0.91 8.18
C HIS A 202 -3.46 0.13 7.41
N SER A 203 -4.73 0.49 7.56
CA SER A 203 -5.82 -0.13 6.78
C SER A 203 -5.87 -1.64 7.02
N VAL A 204 -5.83 -2.47 5.98
CA VAL A 204 -5.70 -3.94 6.09
C VAL A 204 -4.47 -4.34 6.90
N GLY A 205 -3.39 -3.57 6.85
CA GLY A 205 -2.23 -3.80 7.71
C GLY A 205 -2.54 -3.70 9.20
N GLY A 206 -3.44 -2.79 9.60
CA GLY A 206 -3.97 -2.73 10.97
C GLY A 206 -4.81 -3.97 11.33
N ILE A 207 -5.59 -4.49 10.37
CA ILE A 207 -6.30 -5.75 10.54
C ILE A 207 -5.30 -6.92 10.72
N LEU A 208 -4.26 -6.98 9.87
CA LEU A 208 -3.22 -8.01 9.98
C LEU A 208 -2.51 -7.95 11.33
N ALA A 209 -2.17 -6.75 11.82
CA ALA A 209 -1.56 -6.58 13.13
C ALA A 209 -2.46 -7.06 14.28
N ALA A 210 -3.76 -6.77 14.20
CA ALA A 210 -4.74 -7.24 15.17
C ALA A 210 -4.89 -8.76 15.16
N LEU A 211 -4.97 -9.36 13.95
CA LEU A 211 -5.10 -10.81 13.78
C LEU A 211 -3.84 -11.56 14.19
N TYR A 212 -2.65 -10.98 13.94
CA TYR A 212 -1.37 -11.54 14.36
C TYR A 212 -1.35 -11.87 15.85
N ALA A 213 -1.87 -10.99 16.68
CA ALA A 213 -1.86 -11.17 18.12
C ALA A 213 -2.62 -12.41 18.60
N GLY A 214 -3.70 -12.79 17.90
CA GLY A 214 -4.48 -13.98 18.22
C GLY A 214 -4.12 -15.23 17.41
N TYR A 215 -3.08 -15.15 16.57
CA TYR A 215 -2.69 -16.22 15.68
C TYR A 215 -1.75 -17.22 16.36
N ASP A 216 -1.97 -18.53 16.12
CA ASP A 216 -1.13 -19.62 16.60
C ASP A 216 -0.19 -20.10 15.47
N PHE A 217 1.07 -19.70 15.53
CA PHE A 217 2.11 -20.03 14.56
C PHE A 217 2.59 -21.49 14.66
N GLY A 218 2.33 -22.16 15.79
CA GLY A 218 2.61 -23.58 15.99
C GLY A 218 1.68 -24.52 15.21
N ARG A 219 0.54 -23.98 14.69
CA ARG A 219 -0.43 -24.75 13.90
C ARG A 219 -0.16 -24.63 12.41
N ILE A 220 -0.54 -25.67 11.67
CA ILE A 220 -0.54 -25.67 10.20
C ILE A 220 -1.98 -25.49 9.73
N PRO A 221 -2.31 -24.38 9.04
CA PRO A 221 -3.64 -24.13 8.52
C PRO A 221 -4.12 -25.26 7.60
N GLY A 222 -5.41 -25.62 7.71
CA GLY A 222 -6.01 -26.69 6.93
C GLY A 222 -5.57 -28.11 7.32
N SER A 223 -4.81 -28.28 8.40
CA SER A 223 -4.47 -29.57 8.97
C SER A 223 -5.54 -30.02 9.96
N ASP A 224 -6.11 -31.19 9.73
CA ASP A 224 -7.01 -31.86 10.70
C ASP A 224 -6.26 -32.41 11.93
N LEU A 225 -4.93 -32.36 11.88
CA LEU A 225 -4.10 -32.83 12.98
C LEU A 225 -4.09 -31.77 14.08
N PRO A 226 -4.43 -32.15 15.32
CA PRO A 226 -4.19 -31.28 16.46
C PRO A 226 -2.70 -30.95 16.53
N PRO A 227 -2.32 -29.82 17.11
CA PRO A 227 -0.91 -29.56 17.42
C PRO A 227 -0.32 -30.79 18.09
N SER A 228 0.91 -31.14 17.75
CA SER A 228 1.56 -32.29 18.39
C SER A 228 1.42 -32.19 19.91
N PRO A 229 0.99 -33.23 20.62
CA PRO A 229 0.84 -33.17 22.06
C PRO A 229 2.13 -32.66 22.72
N GLY A 230 2.07 -31.52 23.40
CA GLY A 230 3.24 -30.90 24.03
C GLY A 230 4.05 -29.95 23.14
N ALA A 231 3.64 -29.68 21.89
CA ALA A 231 4.20 -28.56 21.15
C ALA A 231 3.84 -27.24 21.87
N PRO A 232 4.81 -26.35 22.13
CA PRO A 232 4.48 -25.07 22.72
C PRO A 232 3.60 -24.27 21.74
N GLU A 233 2.55 -23.66 22.26
CA GLU A 233 1.75 -22.69 21.50
C GLU A 233 2.63 -21.48 21.17
N GLU A 234 2.71 -21.13 19.90
CA GLU A 234 3.43 -19.95 19.42
C GLU A 234 2.43 -18.84 19.09
N VAL A 235 1.90 -18.21 20.14
CA VAL A 235 0.88 -17.15 20.02
C VAL A 235 1.53 -15.81 19.74
N GLY A 236 1.14 -15.15 18.65
CA GLY A 236 1.74 -13.89 18.21
C GLY A 236 1.73 -12.76 19.26
N ALA A 237 0.74 -12.72 20.15
CA ALA A 237 0.71 -11.74 21.24
C ALA A 237 1.93 -11.82 22.18
N ARG A 238 2.58 -12.99 22.28
CA ARG A 238 3.74 -13.19 23.17
C ARG A 238 5.00 -12.49 22.67
N ASP A 239 5.04 -12.17 21.37
CA ASP A 239 6.18 -11.52 20.74
C ASP A 239 6.10 -9.99 20.79
N LEU A 240 5.01 -9.44 21.33
CA LEU A 240 4.68 -8.03 21.19
C LEU A 240 4.53 -7.31 22.54
N ALA A 241 4.98 -6.07 22.58
CA ALA A 241 4.72 -5.14 23.67
C ALA A 241 3.41 -4.35 23.50
N GLY A 242 2.85 -4.28 22.29
CA GLY A 242 1.62 -3.57 22.01
C GLY A 242 1.25 -3.55 20.53
N LEU A 243 0.04 -3.04 20.24
CA LEU A 243 -0.51 -2.92 18.89
C LEU A 243 -0.82 -1.46 18.54
N LEU A 244 -0.36 -1.02 17.36
CA LEU A 244 -0.67 0.30 16.78
C LEU A 244 -1.51 0.14 15.52
N LEU A 245 -2.80 0.47 15.58
CA LEU A 245 -3.74 0.26 14.49
C LEU A 245 -4.12 1.60 13.84
N LEU A 246 -3.70 1.80 12.60
CA LEU A 246 -3.83 3.06 11.87
C LEU A 246 -4.96 2.95 10.83
N ASP A 247 -6.07 3.57 11.09
CA ASP A 247 -7.30 3.59 10.27
C ASP A 247 -7.71 2.22 9.70
N GLY A 248 -7.49 1.17 10.52
CA GLY A 248 -7.80 -0.20 10.17
C GLY A 248 -7.85 -1.09 11.40
N VAL A 249 -9.01 -1.68 11.66
CA VAL A 249 -9.24 -2.70 12.69
C VAL A 249 -10.17 -3.77 12.10
N PRO A 250 -10.18 -4.99 12.62
CA PRO A 250 -11.22 -5.94 12.28
C PRO A 250 -12.62 -5.35 12.54
N VAL A 251 -13.48 -5.38 11.53
CA VAL A 251 -14.86 -4.89 11.60
C VAL A 251 -15.80 -5.96 11.10
N LYS A 252 -17.03 -5.97 11.59
CA LYS A 252 -18.06 -6.83 11.05
C LYS A 252 -18.48 -6.35 9.67
N LEU A 253 -18.09 -7.08 8.63
CA LEU A 253 -18.36 -6.68 7.24
C LEU A 253 -19.77 -7.04 6.78
N GLY A 254 -20.46 -7.97 7.45
CA GLY A 254 -21.79 -8.44 7.06
C GLY A 254 -21.82 -9.12 5.69
N LEU A 255 -20.66 -9.62 5.21
CA LEU A 255 -20.55 -10.26 3.90
C LEU A 255 -21.15 -11.67 3.88
N GLY A 256 -21.33 -12.27 5.06
CA GLY A 256 -21.86 -13.62 5.22
C GLY A 256 -21.04 -14.64 4.43
N ILE A 257 -19.71 -14.53 4.46
CA ILE A 257 -18.83 -15.51 3.82
C ILE A 257 -18.82 -16.76 4.71
N THR A 258 -19.70 -17.69 4.40
CA THR A 258 -19.74 -18.99 5.05
C THR A 258 -18.59 -19.88 4.55
N PRO A 259 -18.25 -20.98 5.27
CA PRO A 259 -17.28 -21.98 4.81
C PRO A 259 -17.52 -22.45 3.36
N ASP A 260 -18.78 -22.73 3.01
CA ASP A 260 -19.14 -23.14 1.65
C ASP A 260 -18.83 -22.05 0.61
N ARG A 261 -19.19 -20.80 0.90
CA ARG A 261 -18.88 -19.66 0.03
C ARG A 261 -17.38 -19.41 -0.10
N TYR A 262 -16.65 -19.58 0.99
CA TYR A 262 -15.19 -19.46 1.00
C TYR A 262 -14.53 -20.53 0.12
N LEU A 263 -14.96 -21.77 0.19
CA LEU A 263 -14.39 -22.88 -0.60
C LEU A 263 -14.82 -22.80 -2.07
N HIS A 264 -16.09 -22.64 -2.36
CA HIS A 264 -16.65 -22.78 -3.71
C HIS A 264 -16.92 -21.46 -4.41
N GLY A 265 -16.85 -20.32 -3.67
CA GLY A 265 -17.15 -18.98 -4.20
C GLY A 265 -18.63 -18.63 -4.13
N PHE A 266 -18.94 -17.37 -4.42
CA PHE A 266 -20.27 -16.82 -4.31
C PHE A 266 -20.52 -15.68 -5.31
N TRP A 267 -21.78 -15.36 -5.52
CA TRP A 267 -22.16 -14.21 -6.31
C TRP A 267 -22.29 -12.98 -5.40
N PHE A 268 -21.60 -11.90 -5.77
CA PHE A 268 -21.69 -10.63 -5.07
C PHE A 268 -22.31 -9.56 -5.97
N PRO A 269 -23.35 -8.82 -5.49
CA PRO A 269 -23.94 -7.73 -6.26
C PRO A 269 -22.86 -6.74 -6.71
N LEU A 270 -22.92 -6.24 -7.94
CA LEU A 270 -21.97 -5.30 -8.54
C LEU A 270 -20.59 -5.87 -8.91
N LEU A 271 -20.10 -6.91 -8.22
CA LEU A 271 -18.79 -7.51 -8.48
C LEU A 271 -18.86 -8.79 -9.34
N GLY A 272 -20.05 -9.39 -9.42
CA GLY A 272 -20.23 -10.66 -10.11
C GLY A 272 -19.82 -11.86 -9.23
N ARG A 273 -19.36 -12.94 -9.87
CA ARG A 273 -18.92 -14.13 -9.15
C ARG A 273 -17.56 -13.91 -8.52
N ILE A 274 -17.45 -14.12 -7.22
CA ILE A 274 -16.19 -14.18 -6.47
C ILE A 274 -15.79 -15.65 -6.40
N PRO A 275 -14.61 -16.03 -6.92
CA PRO A 275 -14.16 -17.42 -6.84
C PRO A 275 -13.84 -17.80 -5.40
N GLY A 276 -14.09 -19.05 -5.04
CA GLY A 276 -13.62 -19.62 -3.77
C GLY A 276 -12.19 -20.13 -3.87
N VAL A 277 -11.67 -20.54 -2.72
CA VAL A 277 -10.29 -21.03 -2.58
C VAL A 277 -9.97 -22.19 -3.52
N GLU A 278 -10.89 -23.14 -3.69
CA GLU A 278 -10.70 -24.27 -4.61
C GLU A 278 -10.51 -23.81 -6.05
N SER A 279 -11.24 -22.78 -6.48
CA SER A 279 -11.09 -22.21 -7.81
C SER A 279 -9.79 -21.40 -7.97
N LEU A 280 -9.38 -20.69 -6.92
CA LEU A 280 -8.11 -19.94 -6.91
C LEU A 280 -6.90 -20.87 -6.99
N THR A 281 -6.91 -21.96 -6.24
CA THR A 281 -5.81 -22.92 -6.15
C THR A 281 -5.86 -24.02 -7.18
N ALA A 282 -6.99 -24.21 -7.89
CA ALA A 282 -7.13 -25.24 -8.92
C ALA A 282 -6.07 -25.08 -10.02
N MET A 283 -5.44 -26.18 -10.39
CA MET A 283 -4.48 -26.22 -11.50
C MET A 283 -5.15 -26.05 -12.88
N ASN A 284 -6.47 -25.92 -12.92
CA ASN A 284 -7.23 -25.76 -14.15
C ASN A 284 -7.12 -24.32 -14.69
N PRO A 285 -6.50 -24.11 -15.86
CA PRO A 285 -6.37 -22.79 -16.47
C PRO A 285 -7.71 -22.07 -16.69
N ARG A 286 -8.78 -22.82 -16.98
CA ARG A 286 -10.12 -22.25 -17.22
C ARG A 286 -10.76 -21.75 -15.92
N ALA A 287 -10.53 -22.42 -14.80
CA ALA A 287 -10.97 -21.95 -13.49
C ALA A 287 -10.21 -20.68 -13.07
N ARG A 288 -8.97 -20.53 -13.54
CA ARG A 288 -8.14 -19.34 -13.34
C ARG A 288 -8.41 -18.21 -14.33
N ALA A 289 -9.21 -18.43 -15.36
CA ALA A 289 -9.45 -17.44 -16.42
C ALA A 289 -10.47 -16.34 -16.09
N TRP A 290 -10.84 -16.18 -14.82
CA TRP A 290 -11.76 -15.13 -14.37
C TRP A 290 -11.01 -13.89 -13.84
N PRO A 291 -11.59 -12.67 -14.02
CA PRO A 291 -10.90 -11.40 -13.73
C PRO A 291 -10.65 -11.09 -12.24
N PHE A 292 -10.90 -12.01 -11.33
CA PHE A 292 -10.68 -11.87 -9.88
C PHE A 292 -9.51 -12.71 -9.38
N MET A 293 -8.56 -12.96 -10.21
CA MET A 293 -7.62 -14.02 -9.99
C MET A 293 -6.33 -13.56 -9.39
N THR A 294 -5.71 -14.40 -8.74
CA THR A 294 -4.49 -14.41 -7.96
C THR A 294 -3.80 -13.07 -7.70
N VAL A 295 -3.47 -12.25 -8.70
CA VAL A 295 -2.69 -11.01 -8.52
C VAL A 295 -3.03 -9.84 -9.44
N ASP A 296 -3.87 -10.02 -10.46
CA ASP A 296 -4.18 -8.94 -11.41
C ASP A 296 -5.68 -8.81 -11.64
N ARG A 297 -6.34 -8.15 -10.70
CA ARG A 297 -7.76 -7.89 -10.80
C ARG A 297 -8.03 -6.74 -11.76
N PHE A 298 -8.79 -7.01 -12.84
CA PHE A 298 -9.24 -6.00 -13.81
C PHE A 298 -8.12 -5.12 -14.39
N GLY A 299 -6.90 -5.63 -14.49
CA GLY A 299 -5.77 -4.84 -14.96
C GLY A 299 -5.16 -3.94 -13.89
N GLN A 300 -5.32 -4.27 -12.61
CA GLN A 300 -4.79 -3.50 -11.48
C GLN A 300 -3.30 -3.18 -11.64
N ALA A 301 -2.48 -4.13 -12.10
CA ALA A 301 -1.07 -3.89 -12.35
C ALA A 301 -0.86 -2.72 -13.33
N LEU A 302 -1.67 -2.62 -14.40
CA LEU A 302 -1.58 -1.50 -15.34
C LEU A 302 -2.00 -0.17 -14.70
N GLU A 303 -3.01 -0.17 -13.84
CA GLU A 303 -3.45 1.04 -13.13
C GLU A 303 -2.38 1.53 -12.14
N SER A 304 -1.77 0.61 -11.39
CA SER A 304 -0.69 0.92 -10.46
C SER A 304 0.55 1.44 -11.18
N ILE A 305 0.96 0.78 -12.28
CA ILE A 305 2.06 1.24 -13.13
C ILE A 305 1.74 2.61 -13.74
N LEU A 306 0.50 2.85 -14.17
CA LEU A 306 0.10 4.14 -14.72
C LEU A 306 0.19 5.26 -13.67
N LEU A 307 -0.23 5.01 -12.43
CA LEU A 307 -0.08 5.97 -11.33
C LEU A 307 1.40 6.29 -11.09
N ASP A 308 2.26 5.29 -11.08
CA ASP A 308 3.71 5.48 -10.93
C ASP A 308 4.28 6.31 -12.09
N VAL A 309 3.91 6.01 -13.35
CA VAL A 309 4.36 6.76 -14.54
C VAL A 309 3.88 8.21 -14.50
N ILE A 310 2.60 8.45 -14.17
CA ILE A 310 2.06 9.80 -14.00
C ILE A 310 2.80 10.54 -12.88
N SER A 311 3.12 9.85 -11.78
CA SER A 311 3.89 10.41 -10.67
C SER A 311 5.30 10.81 -11.10
N VAL A 312 5.96 10.03 -11.95
CA VAL A 312 7.26 10.37 -12.55
C VAL A 312 7.17 11.65 -13.39
N TYR A 313 6.14 11.76 -14.26
CA TYR A 313 5.92 12.99 -15.03
C TYR A 313 5.63 14.18 -14.13
N ALA A 314 4.79 14.02 -13.12
CA ALA A 314 4.46 15.08 -12.17
C ALA A 314 5.69 15.53 -11.36
N TYR A 315 6.56 14.61 -11.01
CA TYR A 315 7.78 14.92 -10.24
C TYR A 315 8.86 15.63 -11.09
N LEU A 316 9.08 15.15 -12.32
CA LEU A 316 10.15 15.65 -13.18
C LEU A 316 9.72 16.84 -14.05
N ARG A 317 8.46 16.90 -14.50
CA ARG A 317 7.92 17.92 -15.40
C ARG A 317 6.54 18.42 -14.89
N PRO A 318 6.45 18.97 -13.66
CA PRO A 318 5.18 19.26 -13.00
C PRO A 318 4.27 20.19 -13.82
N GLN A 319 4.83 21.25 -14.41
CA GLN A 319 4.07 22.29 -15.11
C GLN A 319 3.80 21.98 -16.59
N ALA A 320 4.38 20.90 -17.13
CA ALA A 320 4.10 20.51 -18.50
C ALA A 320 2.68 19.95 -18.64
N ALA A 321 2.08 20.14 -19.82
CA ALA A 321 0.81 19.49 -20.15
C ALA A 321 0.96 17.97 -20.09
N SER A 322 -0.02 17.31 -19.49
CA SER A 322 -0.02 15.85 -19.37
C SER A 322 -0.32 15.21 -20.73
N HIS A 323 0.41 14.14 -21.03
CA HIS A 323 0.11 13.25 -22.16
C HIS A 323 -1.10 12.34 -21.88
N PHE A 324 -1.55 12.27 -20.63
CA PHE A 324 -2.65 11.42 -20.22
C PHE A 324 -3.95 12.20 -20.19
N PRO A 325 -5.05 11.65 -20.72
CA PRO A 325 -6.33 12.31 -20.75
C PRO A 325 -6.90 12.49 -19.34
N PHE A 326 -7.30 13.69 -19.00
CA PHE A 326 -8.01 13.97 -17.75
C PHE A 326 -9.51 13.70 -17.92
N TYR A 327 -10.02 12.68 -17.24
CA TYR A 327 -11.44 12.43 -17.14
C TYR A 327 -11.92 12.93 -15.77
N PRO A 328 -12.91 13.80 -15.60
CA PRO A 328 -14.19 13.82 -16.34
C PRO A 328 -14.41 15.00 -17.29
N ARG A 329 -13.46 15.88 -17.50
CA ARG A 329 -13.65 17.03 -18.38
C ARG A 329 -12.91 16.82 -19.70
N ARG A 330 -13.62 16.29 -20.69
CA ARG A 330 -13.10 16.12 -22.04
C ARG A 330 -12.68 17.48 -22.63
N GLY A 331 -11.58 17.48 -23.36
CA GLY A 331 -11.12 18.66 -24.10
C GLY A 331 -10.33 19.70 -23.30
N LEU A 332 -10.06 19.47 -21.99
CA LEU A 332 -9.20 20.34 -21.19
C LEU A 332 -7.82 19.72 -21.02
N ALA A 333 -6.77 20.49 -21.32
CA ALA A 333 -5.42 20.12 -20.92
C ALA A 333 -5.26 20.28 -19.40
N ILE A 334 -4.44 19.43 -18.81
CA ILE A 334 -4.11 19.45 -17.39
C ILE A 334 -2.60 19.32 -17.23
N THR A 335 -2.00 20.00 -16.25
CA THR A 335 -0.58 19.78 -15.95
C THR A 335 -0.34 18.42 -15.32
N ASN A 336 0.88 17.88 -15.44
CA ASN A 336 1.21 16.59 -14.86
C ASN A 336 0.99 16.54 -13.34
N GLU A 337 1.39 17.58 -12.61
CA GLU A 337 1.15 17.67 -11.17
C GLU A 337 -0.33 17.75 -10.81
N ALA A 338 -1.12 18.50 -11.58
CA ALA A 338 -2.55 18.59 -11.33
C ALA A 338 -3.26 17.27 -11.61
N LEU A 339 -2.82 16.50 -12.61
CA LEU A 339 -3.32 15.16 -12.87
C LEU A 339 -3.00 14.20 -11.72
N ALA A 340 -1.73 14.17 -11.26
CA ALA A 340 -1.33 13.34 -10.13
C ALA A 340 -2.11 13.70 -8.85
N ALA A 341 -2.26 15.00 -8.58
CA ALA A 341 -3.08 15.48 -7.46
C ALA A 341 -4.55 15.04 -7.57
N ALA A 342 -5.12 15.09 -8.76
CA ALA A 342 -6.50 14.67 -9.01
C ALA A 342 -6.69 13.16 -8.76
N MET A 343 -5.72 12.34 -9.17
CA MET A 343 -5.77 10.89 -8.97
C MET A 343 -5.64 10.47 -7.50
N LEU A 344 -4.96 11.28 -6.68
CA LEU A 344 -4.76 11.02 -5.26
C LEU A 344 -5.78 11.77 -4.37
N SER A 345 -6.57 12.67 -4.94
CA SER A 345 -7.50 13.51 -4.18
C SER A 345 -8.62 12.69 -3.55
N ASP A 346 -8.85 12.90 -2.25
CA ASP A 346 -9.96 12.30 -1.52
C ASP A 346 -11.35 12.75 -2.00
N GLN A 347 -11.43 13.78 -2.81
CA GLN A 347 -12.68 14.33 -3.36
C GLN A 347 -12.92 13.90 -4.81
N MET A 348 -11.87 13.61 -5.56
CA MET A 348 -11.96 13.25 -6.97
C MET A 348 -11.81 11.74 -7.21
N GLU A 349 -11.06 11.05 -6.36
CA GLU A 349 -10.85 9.63 -6.43
C GLU A 349 -12.05 8.87 -5.81
N PRO A 350 -12.76 8.04 -6.57
CA PRO A 350 -13.89 7.27 -6.05
C PRO A 350 -13.44 6.13 -5.13
N ASP A 351 -12.19 5.69 -5.23
CA ASP A 351 -11.68 4.60 -4.41
C ASP A 351 -11.17 5.12 -3.06
N LEU A 352 -11.80 4.66 -1.98
CA LEU A 352 -11.45 5.05 -0.62
C LEU A 352 -10.02 4.65 -0.23
N LEU A 353 -9.44 3.63 -0.88
CA LEU A 353 -8.14 3.09 -0.50
C LEU A 353 -6.97 4.01 -0.83
N ILE A 354 -7.10 4.83 -1.89
CA ILE A 354 -6.02 5.72 -2.36
C ILE A 354 -6.29 7.21 -2.12
N ARG A 355 -7.31 7.54 -1.33
CA ARG A 355 -7.64 8.93 -1.02
C ARG A 355 -6.66 9.56 -0.06
N ALA A 356 -6.04 10.64 -0.49
CA ALA A 356 -5.22 11.52 0.33
C ALA A 356 -5.71 12.96 0.23
N SER A 357 -5.89 13.64 1.36
CA SER A 357 -6.28 15.06 1.37
C SER A 357 -5.09 16.01 1.18
N ILE A 358 -3.89 15.46 1.03
CA ILE A 358 -2.66 16.19 0.70
C ILE A 358 -2.74 16.75 -0.71
N ALA A 359 -3.33 15.97 -1.62
CA ALA A 359 -3.64 16.45 -2.94
C ALA A 359 -4.88 17.36 -2.89
N ALA A 360 -4.88 18.37 -3.71
CA ALA A 360 -5.79 19.48 -3.74
C ALA A 360 -7.29 19.14 -3.58
N PRO A 361 -8.03 19.81 -2.68
CA PRO A 361 -9.49 19.70 -2.63
C PRO A 361 -10.13 20.21 -3.92
N LEU A 362 -11.30 19.66 -4.27
CA LEU A 362 -12.11 20.17 -5.38
C LEU A 362 -12.31 21.69 -5.24
N GLY A 363 -12.00 22.44 -6.29
CA GLY A 363 -12.18 23.89 -6.33
C GLY A 363 -10.89 24.70 -6.30
N ILE A 364 -9.75 24.14 -5.92
CA ILE A 364 -8.46 24.82 -6.01
C ILE A 364 -7.77 24.66 -7.38
N PHE A 365 -8.26 23.80 -8.25
CA PHE A 365 -7.75 23.75 -9.62
C PHE A 365 -8.05 25.03 -10.37
N GLN A 366 -7.00 25.70 -10.82
CA GLN A 366 -7.10 26.96 -11.54
C GLN A 366 -7.17 26.72 -13.05
N HIS A 367 -8.10 27.40 -13.71
CA HIS A 367 -8.10 27.53 -15.15
C HIS A 367 -7.25 28.75 -15.52
N VAL A 368 -6.14 28.51 -16.20
CA VAL A 368 -5.24 29.60 -16.63
C VAL A 368 -5.13 29.61 -18.14
N PRO A 369 -4.94 30.80 -18.76
CA PRO A 369 -4.55 30.86 -20.16
C PRO A 369 -3.30 30.02 -20.42
N ASP A 370 -3.19 29.42 -21.59
CA ASP A 370 -2.00 28.71 -22.05
C ASP A 370 -1.13 29.62 -22.94
N PRO A 371 -0.42 30.63 -22.38
CA PRO A 371 0.32 31.62 -23.14
C PRO A 371 1.56 31.05 -23.83
N ALA A 372 1.99 29.87 -23.42
CA ALA A 372 3.18 29.21 -23.98
C ALA A 372 2.84 28.20 -25.08
N GLY A 373 1.53 28.00 -25.40
CA GLY A 373 1.13 26.96 -26.34
C GLY A 373 1.56 25.57 -25.89
N ILE A 374 1.61 25.35 -24.57
CA ILE A 374 2.01 24.07 -23.96
C ILE A 374 1.02 22.97 -24.34
N ASN A 375 -0.20 23.36 -24.70
CA ASN A 375 -1.19 22.49 -25.29
C ASN A 375 -1.08 22.57 -26.83
N PRO A 376 -0.35 21.69 -27.50
CA PRO A 376 -0.08 21.77 -28.96
C PRO A 376 -1.30 21.41 -29.82
N GLY A 377 -2.52 21.65 -29.36
CA GLY A 377 -3.73 21.34 -30.12
C GLY A 377 -4.01 19.83 -30.26
N GLY A 378 -3.42 19.02 -29.38
CA GLY A 378 -3.44 17.58 -29.49
C GLY A 378 -4.61 16.84 -28.82
N LEU A 379 -5.39 17.55 -27.98
CA LEU A 379 -6.62 16.98 -27.45
C LEU A 379 -7.79 17.37 -28.35
N LEU A 380 -8.26 16.44 -29.14
CA LEU A 380 -9.49 16.59 -29.89
C LEU A 380 -10.67 16.71 -28.92
N ASP A 381 -11.48 17.74 -29.11
CA ASP A 381 -12.84 17.74 -28.58
C ASP A 381 -13.56 16.52 -29.19
N LEU A 382 -13.86 15.54 -28.34
CA LEU A 382 -14.43 14.26 -28.79
C LEU A 382 -15.89 14.40 -29.31
N GLU A 383 -16.55 15.54 -29.06
CA GLU A 383 -17.88 15.81 -29.61
C GLU A 383 -17.80 16.46 -31.00
N SER A 384 -16.88 17.38 -31.21
CA SER A 384 -16.74 18.10 -32.46
C SER A 384 -15.68 17.55 -33.40
N GLY A 385 -14.77 16.68 -32.91
CA GLY A 385 -13.61 16.20 -33.67
C GLY A 385 -12.59 17.30 -34.00
N GLN A 386 -12.76 18.51 -33.45
CA GLN A 386 -11.88 19.64 -33.65
C GLN A 386 -10.87 19.74 -32.49
N PRO A 387 -9.70 20.34 -32.70
CA PRO A 387 -8.79 20.69 -31.61
C PRO A 387 -9.56 21.53 -30.58
N ALA A 388 -9.53 21.11 -29.31
CA ALA A 388 -10.06 21.95 -28.24
C ALA A 388 -9.36 23.32 -28.30
N PRO A 389 -10.09 24.44 -28.15
CA PRO A 389 -9.44 25.76 -28.14
C PRO A 389 -8.33 25.74 -27.10
N GLY A 390 -7.08 25.94 -27.53
CA GLY A 390 -5.88 25.84 -26.73
C GLY A 390 -5.71 26.93 -25.67
N GLU A 391 -6.81 27.43 -25.14
CA GLU A 391 -6.82 28.62 -24.30
C GLU A 391 -6.84 28.33 -22.79
N GLN A 392 -7.09 27.09 -22.36
CA GLN A 392 -7.20 26.79 -20.94
C GLN A 392 -6.44 25.55 -20.51
N LEU A 393 -5.57 25.74 -19.55
CA LEU A 393 -4.81 24.69 -18.88
C LEU A 393 -5.29 24.61 -17.41
N ILE A 394 -5.57 23.40 -16.94
CA ILE A 394 -5.83 23.17 -15.52
C ILE A 394 -4.50 22.98 -14.82
N ARG A 395 -4.22 23.78 -13.82
CA ARG A 395 -3.06 23.66 -12.95
C ARG A 395 -3.44 23.69 -11.48
N LEU A 396 -2.53 23.23 -10.61
CA LEU A 396 -2.63 23.52 -9.18
C LEU A 396 -2.22 24.98 -8.90
N PRO A 397 -2.78 25.61 -7.85
CA PRO A 397 -2.24 26.84 -7.30
C PRO A 397 -0.81 26.62 -6.80
N SER A 398 -0.11 27.71 -6.46
CA SER A 398 1.20 27.61 -5.84
C SER A 398 1.12 26.87 -4.50
N ASP A 399 2.22 26.24 -4.07
CA ASP A 399 2.33 25.55 -2.77
C ASP A 399 1.91 26.41 -1.57
N GLU A 400 2.01 27.74 -1.70
CA GLU A 400 1.64 28.72 -0.66
C GLU A 400 0.11 28.82 -0.43
N ASP A 401 -0.67 28.46 -1.46
CA ASP A 401 -2.14 28.52 -1.44
C ASP A 401 -2.78 27.17 -1.05
N LEU A 402 -1.97 26.10 -0.90
CA LEU A 402 -2.47 24.77 -0.56
C LEU A 402 -2.70 24.60 0.94
N PRO A 403 -3.78 23.93 1.36
CA PRO A 403 -3.98 23.64 2.77
C PRO A 403 -2.81 22.83 3.35
N ALA A 404 -2.39 23.18 4.56
CA ALA A 404 -1.13 22.80 5.22
C ALA A 404 -0.98 21.30 5.62
N ARG A 405 -1.47 20.36 4.83
CA ARG A 405 -1.35 18.91 5.14
C ARG A 405 -0.18 18.21 4.45
N GLY A 406 0.59 18.93 3.68
CA GLY A 406 1.78 18.45 2.98
C GLY A 406 1.86 19.00 1.56
N LYS A 407 3.05 18.92 1.00
CA LYS A 407 3.30 19.34 -0.38
C LYS A 407 3.17 18.15 -1.30
N LEU A 408 2.49 18.34 -2.44
CA LEU A 408 2.39 17.28 -3.46
C LEU A 408 3.77 16.75 -3.87
N ARG A 409 4.78 17.63 -3.98
CA ARG A 409 6.14 17.23 -4.34
C ARG A 409 6.74 16.23 -3.34
N ASP A 410 6.52 16.42 -2.04
CA ASP A 410 7.02 15.52 -0.99
C ASP A 410 6.30 14.16 -1.06
N LEU A 411 4.99 14.19 -1.33
CA LEU A 411 4.21 12.97 -1.58
C LEU A 411 4.71 12.22 -2.81
N LEU A 412 4.94 12.91 -3.94
CA LEU A 412 5.50 12.29 -5.15
C LEU A 412 6.90 11.72 -4.90
N ALA A 413 7.74 12.40 -4.11
CA ALA A 413 9.05 11.89 -3.73
C ALA A 413 8.94 10.61 -2.87
N ALA A 414 7.94 10.50 -2.00
CA ALA A 414 7.67 9.28 -1.23
C ALA A 414 7.16 8.15 -2.13
N ILE A 415 6.22 8.43 -3.04
CA ILE A 415 5.69 7.46 -4.02
C ILE A 415 6.84 6.84 -4.84
N LEU A 416 7.74 7.70 -5.32
CA LEU A 416 8.82 7.33 -6.24
C LEU A 416 10.10 6.88 -5.55
N ARG A 417 10.11 6.79 -4.21
CA ARG A 417 11.32 6.39 -3.49
C ARG A 417 11.82 5.02 -3.96
N PRO A 418 13.11 4.89 -4.35
CA PRO A 418 13.64 3.66 -4.90
C PRO A 418 13.53 2.45 -3.96
N GLY A 419 13.42 1.27 -4.55
CA GLY A 419 13.48 -0.02 -3.86
C GLY A 419 12.16 -0.50 -3.25
N ALA A 420 11.10 0.32 -3.25
CA ALA A 420 9.75 -0.09 -2.83
C ALA A 420 8.68 0.54 -3.71
N ASP A 421 7.52 -0.05 -3.67
CA ASP A 421 6.30 0.40 -4.30
C ASP A 421 5.48 1.31 -3.36
N PHE A 422 4.65 2.15 -3.97
CA PHE A 422 3.59 2.88 -3.28
C PHE A 422 2.27 2.11 -3.36
N THR A 423 1.90 1.66 -4.57
CA THR A 423 0.79 0.74 -4.80
C THR A 423 1.32 -0.59 -5.30
N GLN A 424 0.84 -1.69 -4.73
CA GLN A 424 1.22 -3.01 -5.21
C GLN A 424 0.70 -3.26 -6.63
N TRP A 425 1.59 -3.66 -7.54
CA TRP A 425 1.19 -4.07 -8.89
C TRP A 425 0.51 -5.44 -8.88
N TYR A 426 0.93 -6.33 -7.95
CA TYR A 426 0.50 -7.72 -7.88
C TYR A 426 -0.01 -8.06 -6.48
N PHE A 427 -1.25 -7.66 -6.18
CA PHE A 427 -1.87 -7.91 -4.89
C PHE A 427 -2.55 -9.29 -4.87
N PRO A 428 -2.24 -10.17 -3.88
CA PRO A 428 -2.81 -11.51 -3.80
C PRO A 428 -4.26 -11.49 -3.30
N TRP A 429 -5.20 -11.81 -4.16
CA TRP A 429 -6.64 -11.79 -3.84
C TRP A 429 -7.11 -12.87 -2.88
N ARG A 430 -6.25 -13.81 -2.53
CA ARG A 430 -6.51 -14.75 -1.44
C ARG A 430 -6.65 -14.04 -0.10
N LEU A 431 -5.84 -13.02 0.17
CA LEU A 431 -5.84 -12.31 1.45
C LEU A 431 -7.20 -11.67 1.79
N PRO A 432 -7.87 -10.87 0.93
CA PRO A 432 -9.21 -10.36 1.22
C PRO A 432 -10.27 -11.45 1.40
N LEU A 433 -10.14 -12.58 0.72
CA LEU A 433 -11.07 -13.71 0.88
C LEU A 433 -10.90 -14.35 2.27
N ASP A 434 -9.67 -14.54 2.72
CA ASP A 434 -9.36 -15.07 4.05
C ASP A 434 -9.85 -14.10 5.15
N ILE A 435 -9.57 -12.80 5.01
CA ILE A 435 -10.08 -11.77 5.94
C ILE A 435 -11.61 -11.74 5.94
N GLY A 436 -12.24 -11.85 4.78
CA GLY A 436 -13.69 -11.87 4.66
C GLY A 436 -14.36 -13.05 5.36
N LEU A 437 -13.71 -14.22 5.42
CA LEU A 437 -14.20 -15.38 6.15
C LEU A 437 -14.28 -15.11 7.66
N ILE A 438 -13.26 -14.43 8.21
CA ILE A 438 -13.18 -14.16 9.66
C ILE A 438 -13.82 -12.85 10.08
N ALA A 439 -14.19 -11.97 9.13
CA ALA A 439 -14.66 -10.62 9.42
C ALA A 439 -15.98 -10.57 10.19
N ASP A 440 -16.85 -11.57 10.04
CA ASP A 440 -18.14 -11.61 10.73
C ASP A 440 -18.07 -12.35 12.06
N GLU A 441 -17.04 -13.14 12.29
CA GLU A 441 -16.81 -13.92 13.51
C GLU A 441 -15.31 -13.99 13.84
N LEU A 442 -14.83 -13.03 14.62
CA LEU A 442 -13.50 -13.13 15.26
C LEU A 442 -13.52 -14.17 16.40
N ASP A 443 -14.64 -14.78 16.66
CA ASP A 443 -14.77 -15.82 17.66
C ASP A 443 -14.36 -17.18 17.07
N THR A 444 -13.18 -17.56 17.40
CA THR A 444 -12.51 -18.77 16.94
C THR A 444 -12.97 -20.05 17.61
N SER A 445 -14.07 -20.01 18.33
CA SER A 445 -14.81 -21.21 18.76
C SER A 445 -15.44 -21.95 17.58
N ASP A 446 -15.58 -21.28 16.40
CA ASP A 446 -15.94 -21.99 15.18
C ASP A 446 -14.79 -22.89 14.73
N PRO A 447 -15.01 -24.22 14.70
CA PRO A 447 -13.97 -25.19 14.31
C PRO A 447 -13.39 -24.90 12.91
N PHE A 448 -14.17 -24.29 12.01
CA PHE A 448 -13.74 -24.01 10.65
C PHE A 448 -12.72 -22.87 10.59
N SER A 449 -12.99 -21.74 11.23
CA SER A 449 -12.06 -20.62 11.27
C SER A 449 -10.78 -20.99 12.01
N GLY A 450 -10.87 -21.73 13.10
CA GLY A 450 -9.73 -22.27 13.83
C GLY A 450 -8.91 -23.26 13.00
N GLN A 451 -9.57 -24.13 12.24
CA GLN A 451 -8.92 -25.13 11.38
C GLN A 451 -8.19 -24.49 10.19
N TYR A 452 -8.85 -23.55 9.47
CA TYR A 452 -8.31 -22.98 8.24
C TYR A 452 -7.40 -21.77 8.46
N MET A 453 -7.59 -21.01 9.56
CA MET A 453 -6.89 -19.73 9.77
C MET A 453 -5.94 -19.72 10.97
N SER A 454 -5.90 -20.78 11.80
CA SER A 454 -5.09 -20.85 13.04
C SER A 454 -5.28 -19.63 13.99
N LEU A 455 -6.42 -18.96 13.88
CA LEU A 455 -6.76 -17.79 14.69
C LEU A 455 -7.52 -18.27 15.94
N THR A 456 -6.81 -18.69 16.98
CA THR A 456 -7.40 -19.40 18.12
C THR A 456 -7.28 -18.68 19.46
N HIS A 457 -6.57 -17.54 19.53
CA HIS A 457 -6.26 -16.84 20.78
C HIS A 457 -6.70 -15.37 20.82
N MET A 458 -7.65 -14.96 19.95
CA MET A 458 -8.11 -13.56 19.95
C MET A 458 -8.65 -13.11 21.31
N ARG A 459 -9.46 -13.96 21.98
CA ARG A 459 -10.04 -13.66 23.29
C ARG A 459 -9.03 -13.65 24.45
N GLU A 460 -7.83 -14.10 24.21
CA GLU A 460 -6.71 -14.10 25.18
C GLU A 460 -5.78 -12.90 24.98
N THR A 461 -5.92 -12.18 23.88
CA THR A 461 -5.10 -11.01 23.58
C THR A 461 -5.33 -9.90 24.60
N ALA A 462 -4.31 -9.58 25.39
CA ALA A 462 -4.36 -8.60 26.47
C ALA A 462 -3.32 -7.47 26.35
N LEU A 463 -2.80 -7.26 25.13
CA LEU A 463 -1.80 -6.26 24.81
C LEU A 463 -2.36 -4.83 24.91
N PRO A 464 -1.52 -3.83 25.25
CA PRO A 464 -1.85 -2.43 25.01
C PRO A 464 -2.18 -2.19 23.54
N VAL A 465 -3.28 -1.47 23.28
CA VAL A 465 -3.77 -1.17 21.92
C VAL A 465 -3.92 0.33 21.74
N PHE A 466 -3.30 0.87 20.71
CA PHE A 466 -3.53 2.24 20.30
C PHE A 466 -4.12 2.28 18.89
N ILE A 467 -5.29 2.89 18.74
CA ILE A 467 -6.02 3.02 17.49
C ILE A 467 -6.04 4.49 17.10
N ILE A 468 -5.59 4.81 15.89
CA ILE A 468 -5.71 6.14 15.29
C ILE A 468 -6.58 6.02 14.04
N GLY A 469 -7.74 6.65 14.06
CA GLY A 469 -8.67 6.70 12.92
C GLY A 469 -8.57 8.01 12.15
N ALA A 470 -8.95 7.97 10.88
CA ALA A 470 -9.11 9.14 10.02
C ALA A 470 -10.60 9.52 9.95
N GLY A 471 -10.94 10.78 10.29
CA GLY A 471 -12.34 11.22 10.33
C GLY A 471 -13.06 11.16 8.97
N ARG A 472 -12.32 11.10 7.86
CA ARG A 472 -12.82 10.84 6.50
C ARG A 472 -12.34 9.51 5.91
N GLY A 473 -11.72 8.64 6.73
CA GLY A 473 -11.29 7.30 6.39
C GLY A 473 -12.29 6.22 6.79
N PHE A 474 -11.78 5.08 7.30
CA PHE A 474 -12.57 3.94 7.74
C PHE A 474 -12.99 4.05 9.20
N ILE A 475 -12.08 4.42 10.10
CA ILE A 475 -12.34 4.53 11.54
C ILE A 475 -12.68 5.99 11.87
N ARG A 476 -13.95 6.34 11.64
CA ARG A 476 -14.44 7.73 11.78
C ARG A 476 -14.88 8.11 13.18
N SER A 477 -15.03 7.11 14.05
CA SER A 477 -15.45 7.30 15.43
C SER A 477 -14.97 6.15 16.32
N PRO A 478 -14.88 6.31 17.64
CA PRO A 478 -14.54 5.23 18.55
C PRO A 478 -15.47 4.02 18.45
N GLN A 479 -16.74 4.22 18.12
CA GLN A 479 -17.71 3.13 17.95
C GLN A 479 -17.32 2.16 16.85
N ALA A 480 -16.63 2.61 15.81
CA ALA A 480 -16.14 1.73 14.75
C ALA A 480 -15.12 0.67 15.23
N THR A 481 -14.58 0.82 16.44
CA THR A 481 -13.61 -0.11 17.04
C THR A 481 -14.25 -1.14 17.98
N GLU A 482 -15.53 -0.97 18.35
CA GLU A 482 -16.21 -1.78 19.37
C GLU A 482 -16.23 -3.27 19.02
N PHE A 483 -16.47 -3.61 17.75
CA PHE A 483 -16.46 -5.01 17.33
C PHE A 483 -15.13 -5.68 17.67
N TYR A 484 -14.00 -5.12 17.26
CA TYR A 484 -12.68 -5.66 17.57
C TYR A 484 -12.42 -5.70 19.08
N LEU A 485 -12.63 -4.58 19.78
CA LEU A 485 -12.35 -4.47 21.21
C LEU A 485 -13.18 -5.42 22.08
N SER A 486 -14.38 -5.81 21.63
CA SER A 486 -15.21 -6.80 22.32
C SER A 486 -14.72 -8.24 22.18
N HIS A 487 -13.79 -8.51 21.24
CA HIS A 487 -13.23 -9.84 20.97
C HIS A 487 -11.84 -10.07 21.56
N ILE A 488 -11.30 -9.11 22.32
CA ILE A 488 -9.99 -9.22 22.96
C ILE A 488 -10.12 -9.03 24.49
N ALA A 489 -9.14 -9.53 25.25
CA ALA A 489 -9.09 -9.43 26.71
C ALA A 489 -8.39 -8.14 27.20
N THR A 490 -7.99 -7.25 26.32
CA THR A 490 -7.30 -6.02 26.69
C THR A 490 -8.16 -5.16 27.62
N SER A 491 -7.63 -4.84 28.80
CA SER A 491 -8.30 -3.93 29.73
C SER A 491 -8.57 -2.57 29.09
N PRO A 492 -9.74 -1.94 29.31
CA PRO A 492 -10.04 -0.61 28.78
C PRO A 492 -9.00 0.46 29.14
N SER A 493 -8.30 0.33 30.26
CA SER A 493 -7.22 1.24 30.67
C SER A 493 -5.97 1.13 29.79
N LYS A 494 -5.81 0.04 29.04
CA LYS A 494 -4.72 -0.20 28.07
C LYS A 494 -5.13 0.07 26.62
N VAL A 495 -6.35 0.57 26.39
CA VAL A 495 -6.86 0.93 25.06
C VAL A 495 -6.89 2.44 24.92
N ALA A 496 -6.32 2.95 23.84
CA ALA A 496 -6.44 4.35 23.47
C ALA A 496 -7.00 4.44 22.03
N VAL A 497 -7.98 5.31 21.83
CA VAL A 497 -8.54 5.60 20.49
C VAL A 497 -8.45 7.11 20.24
N ARG A 498 -7.96 7.50 19.07
CA ARG A 498 -7.91 8.89 18.62
C ARG A 498 -8.43 8.98 17.20
N ILE A 499 -9.25 9.95 16.92
CA ILE A 499 -9.74 10.25 15.58
C ILE A 499 -9.12 11.57 15.12
N LEU A 500 -8.47 11.55 13.97
CA LEU A 500 -7.90 12.73 13.34
C LEU A 500 -8.96 13.35 12.42
N ASP A 501 -9.66 14.34 12.94
CA ASP A 501 -10.73 15.01 12.22
C ASP A 501 -10.23 15.65 10.91
N GLY A 502 -11.00 15.45 9.84
CA GLY A 502 -10.70 16.00 8.52
C GLY A 502 -9.54 15.32 7.78
N TYR A 503 -8.93 14.26 8.31
CA TYR A 503 -7.92 13.46 7.62
C TYR A 503 -8.57 12.35 6.79
N ALA A 504 -8.09 12.16 5.56
CA ALA A 504 -8.47 11.05 4.70
C ALA A 504 -7.67 9.79 5.07
N HIS A 505 -8.02 8.67 4.47
CA HIS A 505 -7.46 7.36 4.79
C HIS A 505 -5.92 7.32 4.72
N LEU A 506 -5.33 7.75 3.60
CA LEU A 506 -3.87 7.72 3.43
C LEU A 506 -3.13 8.82 4.20
N ASP A 507 -3.81 9.87 4.65
CA ASP A 507 -3.16 10.99 5.33
C ASP A 507 -2.44 10.56 6.62
N ILE A 508 -2.91 9.50 7.28
CA ILE A 508 -2.25 8.97 8.49
C ILE A 508 -0.81 8.53 8.21
N GLY A 509 -0.55 7.98 7.02
CA GLY A 509 0.81 7.62 6.60
C GLY A 509 1.59 8.75 5.96
N LEU A 510 0.91 9.69 5.29
CA LEU A 510 1.51 10.60 4.32
C LEU A 510 1.56 12.07 4.74
N ALA A 511 0.73 12.52 5.70
CA ALA A 511 0.66 13.93 6.06
C ALA A 511 2.01 14.48 6.56
N ALA A 512 2.31 15.73 6.21
CA ALA A 512 3.50 16.46 6.67
C ALA A 512 3.14 17.95 6.89
N PRO A 513 3.10 18.45 8.14
CA PRO A 513 3.34 17.72 9.38
C PRO A 513 2.27 16.67 9.68
N ASN A 514 2.66 15.57 10.32
CA ASN A 514 1.76 14.48 10.65
C ASN A 514 1.34 14.50 12.13
N PRO A 515 0.06 14.77 12.46
CA PRO A 515 -0.42 14.85 13.84
C PRO A 515 -0.45 13.47 14.54
N ALA A 516 -0.39 12.36 13.81
CA ALA A 516 -0.25 11.04 14.41
C ALA A 516 1.12 10.85 15.09
N VAL A 517 2.17 11.52 14.59
CA VAL A 517 3.54 11.36 15.11
C VAL A 517 3.64 11.63 16.62
N PRO A 518 3.29 12.81 17.15
CA PRO A 518 3.38 13.04 18.59
C PRO A 518 2.52 12.05 19.41
N LEU A 519 1.34 11.70 18.93
CA LEU A 519 0.45 10.76 19.62
C LEU A 519 1.08 9.36 19.72
N ILE A 520 1.66 8.86 18.63
CA ILE A 520 2.35 7.57 18.60
C ILE A 520 3.56 7.59 19.53
N LEU A 521 4.37 8.64 19.47
CA LEU A 521 5.58 8.74 20.28
C LEU A 521 5.28 8.82 21.77
N ASP A 522 4.24 9.52 22.18
CA ASP A 522 3.83 9.61 23.59
C ASP A 522 3.32 8.26 24.10
N TRP A 523 2.59 7.53 23.26
CA TRP A 523 2.14 6.18 23.59
C TRP A 523 3.31 5.19 23.70
N LEU A 524 4.28 5.21 22.77
CA LEU A 524 5.47 4.37 22.83
C LEU A 524 6.32 4.65 24.11
N ARG A 525 6.48 5.93 24.48
CA ARG A 525 7.15 6.30 25.73
C ARG A 525 6.41 5.79 26.96
N ALA A 526 5.07 5.75 26.91
CA ALA A 526 4.28 5.20 28.01
C ALA A 526 4.44 3.69 28.14
N LEU A 527 4.56 2.95 27.03
CA LEU A 527 4.85 1.50 27.03
C LEU A 527 6.20 1.21 27.71
N ILE A 528 7.25 1.95 27.37
CA ILE A 528 8.59 1.76 27.98
C ILE A 528 8.50 1.92 29.50
N ARG A 529 7.85 2.99 30.00
CA ARG A 529 7.71 3.24 31.44
C ARG A 529 6.89 2.17 32.19
N GLN A 530 6.07 1.40 31.51
CA GLN A 530 5.29 0.30 32.11
C GLN A 530 6.08 -1.01 32.17
N GLY A 531 7.12 -1.15 31.35
CA GLY A 531 8.03 -2.31 31.33
C GLY A 531 9.21 -2.17 32.30
N GLU A 532 9.52 -0.93 32.77
CA GLU A 532 10.47 -0.64 33.83
C GLU A 532 9.83 -0.86 35.21
#